data_4e2b59832f5dd4259c682bc07b687132
#
_entry.id   4e2b59832f5dd4259c682bc07b687132
#
_cell.length_a   1.000
_cell.length_b   1.000
_cell.length_c   1.000
_cell.angle_alpha   90.00
_cell.angle_beta   90.00
_cell.angle_gamma   90.00
#
_symmetry.space_group_name_H-M   'P 1'
#
loop_
_entity.id
_entity.type
_entity.pdbx_description
1 polymer ?
#
loop_
_entity_poly.entity_id
_entity_poly.type
_entity_poly.pdbx_seq_one_letter_code
_entity_poly.pdbx_strand_id
1 'polypeptide(L)'
;MRYRRIPHVIEWGDPRDLIRKFSVEEPKPVLLPVMIFEVDGKHKAITDSTPIIRHLETEFTARGVIPSDPKLAFLNYVLEDFGDEWVTKYMFHYRWHFKDDIEKAGTILPLLHGITLDDDSHAAFKKHISDWQTSRLWVVGSNKITAPIIEASYKRFLGQLDHCLSQHSFLFGSRPS
;
A
#
# COMPACT_ATOMS: atom_id res chain seq x y z
N MET A 1 -5.07 9.18 -9.45
CA MET A 1 -6.11 10.21 -9.77
C MET A 1 -5.51 11.58 -10.07
N ARG A 2 -4.67 12.19 -9.22
CA ARG A 2 -4.09 13.54 -9.47
C ARG A 2 -3.29 13.61 -10.78
N TYR A 3 -2.39 12.68 -11.05
CA TYR A 3 -1.62 12.63 -12.31
C TYR A 3 -2.55 12.59 -13.54
N ARG A 4 -3.59 11.76 -13.51
CA ARG A 4 -4.56 11.60 -14.60
C ARG A 4 -5.58 12.74 -14.68
N ARG A 5 -5.59 13.67 -13.72
CA ARG A 5 -6.57 14.77 -13.58
C ARG A 5 -8.01 14.29 -13.51
N ILE A 6 -8.24 13.12 -12.92
CA ILE A 6 -9.59 12.58 -12.70
C ILE A 6 -10.24 13.37 -11.55
N PRO A 7 -11.41 13.98 -11.77
CA PRO A 7 -12.14 14.66 -10.70
C PRO A 7 -12.48 13.69 -9.58
N HIS A 8 -12.17 14.07 -8.35
CA HIS A 8 -12.43 13.24 -7.17
C HIS A 8 -12.46 14.07 -5.90
N VAL A 9 -13.16 13.57 -4.91
CA VAL A 9 -13.14 14.10 -3.53
C VAL A 9 -12.46 13.08 -2.63
N ILE A 10 -11.63 13.55 -1.71
CA ILE A 10 -10.99 12.70 -0.70
C ILE A 10 -11.73 12.91 0.61
N GLU A 11 -12.29 11.85 1.18
CA GLU A 11 -12.81 11.83 2.53
C GLU A 11 -11.87 11.03 3.42
N TRP A 12 -11.52 11.60 4.58
CA TRP A 12 -10.65 10.98 5.58
C TRP A 12 -11.51 10.37 6.68
N GLY A 13 -11.13 9.20 7.15
CA GLY A 13 -11.81 8.49 8.23
C GLY A 13 -11.90 6.99 7.99
N ASP A 14 -12.75 6.30 8.76
CA ASP A 14 -13.02 4.89 8.54
C ASP A 14 -13.75 4.69 7.21
N PRO A 15 -13.23 3.87 6.28
CA PRO A 15 -13.88 3.62 5.00
C PRO A 15 -15.29 3.02 5.13
N ARG A 16 -15.59 2.34 6.25
CA ARG A 16 -16.93 1.81 6.51
C ARG A 16 -17.97 2.91 6.74
N ASP A 17 -17.56 4.07 7.27
CA ASP A 17 -18.46 5.22 7.41
C ASP A 17 -18.86 5.76 6.04
N LEU A 18 -17.92 5.81 5.11
CA LEU A 18 -18.18 6.21 3.73
C LEU A 18 -19.11 5.22 3.02
N ILE A 19 -18.83 3.92 3.16
CA ILE A 19 -19.66 2.84 2.61
C ILE A 19 -21.11 2.96 3.11
N ARG A 20 -21.29 3.17 4.43
CA ARG A 20 -22.62 3.38 5.03
C ARG A 20 -23.30 4.66 4.52
N LYS A 21 -22.56 5.77 4.44
CA LYS A 21 -23.06 7.06 3.96
C LYS A 21 -23.66 6.95 2.54
N PHE A 22 -23.04 6.19 1.67
CA PHE A 22 -23.50 5.99 0.29
C PHE A 22 -24.40 4.76 0.11
N SER A 23 -24.71 4.04 1.20
CA SER A 23 -25.56 2.84 1.19
C SER A 23 -25.10 1.80 0.15
N VAL A 24 -23.79 1.61 0.01
CA VAL A 24 -23.22 0.62 -0.90
C VAL A 24 -22.94 -0.69 -0.17
N GLU A 25 -22.94 -1.79 -0.93
CA GLU A 25 -22.54 -3.08 -0.41
C GLU A 25 -21.07 -3.04 0.08
N GLU A 26 -20.83 -3.55 1.27
CA GLU A 26 -19.48 -3.58 1.85
C GLU A 26 -18.60 -4.61 1.12
N PRO A 27 -17.50 -4.19 0.48
CA PRO A 27 -16.54 -5.10 -0.13
C PRO A 27 -15.90 -6.04 0.91
N LYS A 28 -15.55 -7.24 0.49
CA LYS A 28 -14.91 -8.24 1.36
C LYS A 28 -13.60 -8.73 0.74
N PRO A 29 -12.45 -8.41 1.36
CA PRO A 29 -12.25 -7.55 2.54
C PRO A 29 -12.39 -6.04 2.21
N VAL A 30 -12.58 -5.21 3.25
CA VAL A 30 -12.46 -3.75 3.12
C VAL A 30 -10.98 -3.40 3.25
N LEU A 31 -10.33 -3.17 2.11
CA LEU A 31 -8.94 -2.71 2.02
C LEU A 31 -8.90 -1.22 1.65
N LEU A 32 -7.87 -0.54 2.05
CA LEU A 32 -7.60 0.83 1.63
C LEU A 32 -6.73 0.85 0.36
N PRO A 33 -6.95 1.83 -0.52
CA PRO A 33 -8.04 2.81 -0.52
C PRO A 33 -9.40 2.22 -0.91
N VAL A 34 -10.50 2.88 -0.49
CA VAL A 34 -11.85 2.59 -0.98
C VAL A 34 -12.25 3.71 -1.94
N MET A 35 -12.74 3.36 -3.10
CA MET A 35 -13.32 4.28 -4.07
C MET A 35 -14.81 4.01 -4.23
N ILE A 36 -15.63 5.06 -4.07
CA ILE A 36 -17.05 5.02 -4.40
C ILE A 36 -17.26 5.79 -5.68
N PHE A 37 -18.01 5.19 -6.60
CA PHE A 37 -18.32 5.75 -7.90
C PHE A 37 -19.77 5.43 -8.29
N GLU A 38 -20.30 6.17 -9.22
CA GLU A 38 -21.67 6.00 -9.69
C GLU A 38 -21.68 5.27 -11.03
N VAL A 39 -22.52 4.24 -11.13
CA VAL A 39 -22.83 3.52 -12.38
C VAL A 39 -24.34 3.38 -12.49
N ASP A 40 -24.93 3.86 -13.56
CA ASP A 40 -26.39 3.78 -13.84
C ASP A 40 -27.25 4.30 -12.67
N GLY A 41 -26.84 5.43 -12.08
CA GLY A 41 -27.55 6.04 -10.95
C GLY A 41 -27.43 5.29 -9.62
N LYS A 42 -26.55 4.31 -9.54
CA LYS A 42 -26.27 3.54 -8.31
C LYS A 42 -24.81 3.69 -7.89
N HIS A 43 -24.60 3.85 -6.60
CA HIS A 43 -23.26 3.85 -6.04
C HIS A 43 -22.70 2.44 -5.93
N LYS A 44 -21.43 2.29 -6.25
CA LYS A 44 -20.65 1.06 -6.06
C LYS A 44 -19.33 1.38 -5.37
N ALA A 45 -18.78 0.42 -4.65
CA ALA A 45 -17.47 0.52 -4.00
C ALA A 45 -16.48 -0.46 -4.63
N ILE A 46 -15.26 0.02 -4.87
CA ILE A 46 -14.10 -0.80 -5.17
C ILE A 46 -13.07 -0.55 -4.07
N THR A 47 -12.45 -1.60 -3.58
CA THR A 47 -11.35 -1.53 -2.61
C THR A 47 -10.07 -1.99 -3.25
N ASP A 48 -8.93 -1.61 -2.63
CA ASP A 48 -7.60 -1.91 -3.11
C ASP A 48 -7.18 -1.05 -4.32
N SER A 49 -5.91 -0.67 -4.35
CA SER A 49 -5.34 0.20 -5.39
C SER A 49 -5.35 -0.46 -6.76
N THR A 50 -5.01 -1.74 -6.86
CA THR A 50 -4.90 -2.46 -8.12
C THR A 50 -6.23 -2.55 -8.88
N PRO A 51 -7.34 -3.03 -8.28
CA PRO A 51 -8.64 -3.02 -8.95
C PRO A 51 -9.14 -1.62 -9.28
N ILE A 52 -8.87 -0.62 -8.40
CA ILE A 52 -9.24 0.77 -8.65
C ILE A 52 -8.50 1.32 -9.87
N ILE A 53 -7.18 1.10 -9.99
CA ILE A 53 -6.40 1.54 -11.13
C ILE A 53 -6.94 0.90 -12.41
N ARG A 54 -7.18 -0.40 -12.42
CA ARG A 54 -7.72 -1.13 -13.58
C ARG A 54 -9.09 -0.60 -13.99
N HIS A 55 -9.97 -0.35 -13.03
CA HIS A 55 -11.28 0.26 -13.33
C HIS A 55 -11.12 1.65 -13.95
N LEU A 56 -10.26 2.50 -13.38
CA LEU A 56 -10.02 3.83 -13.90
C LEU A 56 -9.37 3.83 -15.31
N GLU A 57 -8.62 2.80 -15.68
CA GLU A 57 -8.07 2.64 -17.04
C GLU A 57 -9.19 2.36 -18.06
N THR A 58 -10.27 1.68 -17.67
CA THR A 58 -11.42 1.44 -18.56
C THR A 58 -12.30 2.67 -18.74
N GLU A 59 -12.46 3.49 -17.68
CA GLU A 59 -13.35 4.66 -17.69
C GLU A 59 -12.70 5.90 -18.29
N PHE A 60 -11.38 6.04 -18.14
CA PHE A 60 -10.66 7.24 -18.54
C PHE A 60 -9.52 6.88 -19.49
N THR A 61 -9.56 7.37 -20.72
CA THR A 61 -8.54 7.08 -21.75
C THR A 61 -7.33 8.02 -21.68
N ALA A 62 -7.49 9.22 -21.07
CA ALA A 62 -6.41 10.21 -21.00
C ALA A 62 -5.40 9.86 -19.90
N ARG A 63 -4.12 10.07 -20.22
CA ARG A 63 -3.00 9.93 -19.27
C ARG A 63 -3.00 8.59 -18.54
N GLY A 64 -3.24 7.49 -19.28
CA GLY A 64 -3.18 6.13 -18.74
C GLY A 64 -1.84 5.84 -18.06
N VAL A 65 -1.87 4.98 -17.03
CA VAL A 65 -0.68 4.54 -16.29
C VAL A 65 -0.30 3.09 -16.62
N ILE A 66 -1.12 2.37 -17.38
CA ILE A 66 -0.75 1.06 -17.92
C ILE A 66 -0.18 1.28 -19.34
N PRO A 67 1.04 0.81 -19.62
CA PRO A 67 1.62 0.92 -20.97
C PRO A 67 0.76 0.28 -22.04
N SER A 68 0.67 0.90 -23.23
CA SER A 68 -0.07 0.34 -24.37
C SER A 68 0.68 -0.78 -25.09
N ASP A 69 2.02 -0.82 -24.99
CA ASP A 69 2.82 -1.93 -25.48
C ASP A 69 2.61 -3.17 -24.62
N PRO A 70 2.21 -4.33 -25.17
CA PRO A 70 1.88 -5.51 -24.38
C PRO A 70 3.03 -6.05 -23.54
N LYS A 71 4.28 -5.90 -23.99
CA LYS A 71 5.47 -6.35 -23.25
C LYS A 71 5.71 -5.46 -22.04
N LEU A 72 5.61 -4.15 -22.24
CA LEU A 72 5.73 -3.19 -21.13
C LEU A 72 4.55 -3.30 -20.17
N ALA A 73 3.34 -3.54 -20.65
CA ALA A 73 2.17 -3.78 -19.80
C ALA A 73 2.34 -5.03 -18.92
N PHE A 74 2.92 -6.09 -19.49
CA PHE A 74 3.27 -7.30 -18.73
C PHE A 74 4.33 -7.02 -17.65
N LEU A 75 5.40 -6.31 -18.00
CA LEU A 75 6.45 -5.93 -17.04
C LEU A 75 5.90 -5.00 -15.96
N ASN A 76 5.01 -4.08 -16.31
CA ASN A 76 4.31 -3.22 -15.36
C ASN A 76 3.50 -4.06 -14.36
N TYR A 77 2.74 -5.04 -14.86
CA TYR A 77 1.98 -5.94 -14.01
C TYR A 77 2.89 -6.72 -13.04
N VAL A 78 4.01 -7.29 -13.55
CA VAL A 78 4.96 -8.04 -12.72
C VAL A 78 5.61 -7.17 -11.66
N LEU A 79 5.96 -5.92 -11.99
CA LEU A 79 6.56 -5.00 -11.03
C LEU A 79 5.56 -4.50 -9.99
N GLU A 80 4.33 -4.29 -10.38
CA GLU A 80 3.24 -3.92 -9.48
C GLU A 80 2.99 -5.04 -8.47
N ASP A 81 2.81 -6.28 -8.95
CA ASP A 81 2.64 -7.47 -8.12
C ASP A 81 3.86 -7.69 -7.18
N PHE A 82 5.08 -7.51 -7.70
CA PHE A 82 6.28 -7.58 -6.87
C PHE A 82 6.30 -6.49 -5.80
N GLY A 83 5.90 -5.27 -6.14
CA GLY A 83 5.83 -4.14 -5.20
C GLY A 83 4.83 -4.39 -4.08
N ASP A 84 3.66 -4.90 -4.43
CA ASP A 84 2.56 -5.10 -3.50
C ASP A 84 2.76 -6.36 -2.63
N GLU A 85 3.14 -7.49 -3.22
CA GLU A 85 3.19 -8.78 -2.53
C GLU A 85 4.57 -9.12 -1.95
N TRP A 86 5.67 -8.61 -2.52
CA TRP A 86 7.03 -8.98 -2.09
C TRP A 86 7.76 -7.87 -1.35
N VAL A 87 7.69 -6.64 -1.80
CA VAL A 87 8.34 -5.50 -1.13
C VAL A 87 7.73 -5.24 0.25
N THR A 88 6.44 -5.54 0.43
CA THR A 88 5.77 -5.50 1.73
C THR A 88 6.40 -6.42 2.77
N LYS A 89 7.02 -7.54 2.33
CA LYS A 89 7.75 -8.44 3.24
C LYS A 89 9.05 -7.81 3.76
N TYR A 90 9.77 -7.05 2.91
CA TYR A 90 10.91 -6.25 3.37
C TYR A 90 10.44 -5.18 4.36
N MET A 91 9.36 -4.46 4.05
CA MET A 91 8.79 -3.45 4.96
C MET A 91 8.44 -4.06 6.31
N PHE A 92 7.82 -5.24 6.35
CA PHE A 92 7.48 -5.91 7.60
C PHE A 92 8.72 -6.31 8.39
N HIS A 93 9.76 -6.85 7.71
CA HIS A 93 11.05 -7.15 8.32
C HIS A 93 11.67 -5.90 8.95
N TYR A 94 11.87 -4.83 8.19
CA TYR A 94 12.50 -3.61 8.69
C TYR A 94 11.70 -2.94 9.80
N ARG A 95 10.40 -3.02 9.79
CA ARG A 95 9.53 -2.43 10.83
C ARG A 95 9.55 -3.19 12.15
N TRP A 96 9.71 -4.53 12.11
CA TRP A 96 9.48 -5.39 13.27
C TRP A 96 10.67 -6.27 13.67
N HIS A 97 11.81 -6.16 13.00
CA HIS A 97 13.01 -6.93 13.34
C HIS A 97 13.99 -6.16 14.23
N PHE A 98 14.15 -4.86 14.00
CA PHE A 98 15.11 -4.02 14.72
C PHE A 98 14.44 -3.32 15.90
N LYS A 99 15.13 -3.28 17.04
CA LYS A 99 14.59 -2.74 18.28
C LYS A 99 14.07 -1.30 18.15
N ASP A 100 14.83 -0.43 17.50
CA ASP A 100 14.50 0.98 17.39
C ASP A 100 13.28 1.19 16.45
N ASP A 101 13.14 0.36 15.42
CA ASP A 101 11.99 0.39 14.52
C ASP A 101 10.73 -0.17 15.18
N ILE A 102 10.85 -1.22 15.99
CA ILE A 102 9.74 -1.74 16.82
C ILE A 102 9.26 -0.66 17.78
N GLU A 103 10.16 0.01 18.47
CA GLU A 103 9.85 1.09 19.40
C GLU A 103 9.10 2.22 18.70
N LYS A 104 9.59 2.66 17.55
CA LYS A 104 8.98 3.72 16.74
C LYS A 104 7.62 3.30 16.19
N ALA A 105 7.53 2.13 15.57
CA ALA A 105 6.29 1.65 14.98
C ALA A 105 5.20 1.43 16.05
N GLY A 106 5.59 0.82 17.18
CA GLY A 106 4.69 0.62 18.32
C GLY A 106 4.18 1.92 18.90
N THR A 107 4.97 2.99 18.88
CA THR A 107 4.56 4.33 19.36
C THR A 107 3.61 5.01 18.37
N ILE A 108 3.85 4.92 17.07
CA ILE A 108 3.10 5.68 16.05
C ILE A 108 1.79 4.98 15.67
N LEU A 109 1.79 3.66 15.52
CA LEU A 109 0.62 2.94 14.99
C LEU A 109 -0.65 3.07 15.85
N PRO A 110 -0.60 3.08 17.19
CA PRO A 110 -1.78 3.35 18.00
C PRO A 110 -2.46 4.69 17.70
N LEU A 111 -1.69 5.71 17.33
CA LEU A 111 -2.22 7.05 17.03
C LEU A 111 -3.09 7.09 15.77
N LEU A 112 -2.97 6.09 14.89
CA LEU A 112 -3.87 5.93 13.74
C LEU A 112 -5.30 5.56 14.14
N HIS A 113 -5.49 5.00 15.33
CA HIS A 113 -6.81 4.66 15.89
C HIS A 113 -7.38 5.79 16.75
N GLY A 114 -6.54 6.64 17.31
CA GLY A 114 -6.97 7.78 18.09
C GLY A 114 -5.79 8.64 18.54
N ILE A 115 -5.71 9.86 18.01
CA ILE A 115 -4.64 10.80 18.36
C ILE A 115 -4.80 11.32 19.81
N THR A 116 -5.98 11.12 20.40
CA THR A 116 -6.33 11.55 21.76
C THR A 116 -6.34 10.41 22.78
N LEU A 117 -5.69 9.29 22.47
CA LEU A 117 -5.50 8.21 23.45
C LEU A 117 -4.77 8.73 24.68
N ASP A 118 -5.26 8.34 25.86
CA ASP A 118 -4.53 8.56 27.11
C ASP A 118 -3.24 7.72 27.15
N ASP A 119 -2.30 8.09 28.01
CA ASP A 119 -0.98 7.48 28.08
C ASP A 119 -1.04 5.98 28.41
N ASP A 120 -1.94 5.55 29.28
CA ASP A 120 -2.09 4.15 29.69
C ASP A 120 -2.65 3.31 28.53
N SER A 121 -3.69 3.79 27.87
CA SER A 121 -4.27 3.16 26.67
C SER A 121 -3.27 3.11 25.52
N HIS A 122 -2.51 4.17 25.31
CA HIS A 122 -1.45 4.22 24.31
C HIS A 122 -0.36 3.18 24.61
N ALA A 123 0.13 3.12 25.85
CA ALA A 123 1.17 2.17 26.26
C ALA A 123 0.70 0.72 26.14
N ALA A 124 -0.54 0.43 26.55
CA ALA A 124 -1.13 -0.90 26.42
C ALA A 124 -1.26 -1.32 24.95
N PHE A 125 -1.72 -0.42 24.07
CA PHE A 125 -1.85 -0.71 22.64
C PHE A 125 -0.48 -0.86 21.98
N LYS A 126 0.48 0.01 22.29
CA LYS A 126 1.87 -0.09 21.83
C LYS A 126 2.44 -1.48 22.15
N LYS A 127 2.30 -1.91 23.40
CA LYS A 127 2.77 -3.25 23.81
C LYS A 127 2.08 -4.35 23.02
N HIS A 128 0.76 -4.31 22.95
CA HIS A 128 -0.03 -5.32 22.25
C HIS A 128 0.37 -5.45 20.77
N ILE A 129 0.43 -4.32 20.03
CA ILE A 129 0.75 -4.36 18.60
C ILE A 129 2.19 -4.79 18.35
N SER A 130 3.14 -4.36 19.20
CA SER A 130 4.55 -4.75 19.08
C SER A 130 4.73 -6.24 19.32
N ASP A 131 4.16 -6.79 20.38
CA ASP A 131 4.22 -8.22 20.70
C ASP A 131 3.57 -9.06 19.59
N TRP A 132 2.38 -8.63 19.14
CA TRP A 132 1.66 -9.33 18.09
C TRP A 132 2.40 -9.35 16.75
N GLN A 133 2.94 -8.21 16.32
CA GLN A 133 3.62 -8.13 15.04
C GLN A 133 5.00 -8.82 15.06
N THR A 134 5.76 -8.68 16.14
CA THR A 134 7.06 -9.36 16.27
C THR A 134 6.91 -10.88 16.31
N SER A 135 5.85 -11.39 16.95
CA SER A 135 5.55 -12.83 16.95
C SER A 135 5.24 -13.40 15.55
N ARG A 136 4.93 -12.54 14.57
CA ARG A 136 4.55 -12.91 13.19
C ARG A 136 5.67 -12.73 12.17
N LEU A 137 6.88 -12.38 12.57
CA LEU A 137 8.04 -12.25 11.64
C LEU A 137 8.28 -13.50 10.78
N TRP A 138 7.92 -14.67 11.30
CA TRP A 138 8.01 -15.93 10.55
C TRP A 138 7.12 -15.95 9.29
N VAL A 139 6.00 -15.23 9.26
CA VAL A 139 5.09 -15.16 8.09
C VAL A 139 5.80 -14.59 6.86
N VAL A 140 6.72 -13.64 7.08
CA VAL A 140 7.55 -13.05 6.01
C VAL A 140 8.93 -13.72 5.92
N GLY A 141 9.13 -14.83 6.61
CA GLY A 141 10.39 -15.57 6.61
C GLY A 141 11.53 -14.86 7.33
N SER A 142 11.25 -13.84 8.16
CA SER A 142 12.27 -13.07 8.87
C SER A 142 12.68 -13.76 10.18
N ASN A 143 13.96 -14.06 10.30
CA ASN A 143 14.60 -14.60 11.49
C ASN A 143 16.11 -14.28 11.46
N LYS A 144 16.86 -14.68 12.50
CA LYS A 144 18.28 -14.40 12.62
C LYS A 144 19.14 -14.95 11.47
N ILE A 145 18.71 -16.04 10.82
CA ILE A 145 19.44 -16.66 9.70
C ILE A 145 19.15 -15.92 8.40
N THR A 146 17.89 -15.56 8.17
CA THR A 146 17.43 -14.96 6.90
C THR A 146 17.57 -13.45 6.87
N ALA A 147 17.66 -12.76 8.02
CA ALA A 147 17.79 -11.30 8.09
C ALA A 147 18.88 -10.74 7.17
N PRO A 148 20.15 -11.24 7.17
CA PRO A 148 21.18 -10.71 6.28
C PRO A 148 20.83 -10.89 4.79
N ILE A 149 20.10 -11.95 4.43
CA ILE A 149 19.67 -12.22 3.04
C ILE A 149 18.59 -11.23 2.64
N ILE A 150 17.60 -10.99 3.52
CA ILE A 150 16.53 -10.03 3.31
C ILE A 150 17.11 -8.63 3.11
N GLU A 151 18.01 -8.21 4.00
CA GLU A 151 18.65 -6.89 3.93
C GLU A 151 19.49 -6.72 2.65
N ALA A 152 20.31 -7.71 2.30
CA ALA A 152 21.11 -7.68 1.07
C ALA A 152 20.22 -7.64 -0.18
N SER A 153 19.11 -8.38 -0.19
CA SER A 153 18.14 -8.40 -1.29
C SER A 153 17.45 -7.05 -1.44
N TYR A 154 17.01 -6.44 -0.33
CA TYR A 154 16.37 -5.11 -0.36
C TYR A 154 17.32 -4.01 -0.81
N LYS A 155 18.57 -4.00 -0.30
CA LYS A 155 19.60 -3.05 -0.73
C LYS A 155 19.91 -3.16 -2.22
N ARG A 156 19.98 -4.40 -2.76
CA ARG A 156 20.16 -4.62 -4.20
C ARG A 156 18.97 -4.08 -5.00
N PHE A 157 17.75 -4.32 -4.54
CA PHE A 157 16.54 -3.79 -5.18
C PHE A 157 16.56 -2.26 -5.21
N LEU A 158 16.84 -1.61 -4.09
CA LEU A 158 16.96 -0.15 -4.01
C LEU A 158 18.06 0.40 -4.94
N GLY A 159 19.21 -0.26 -5.00
CA GLY A 159 20.30 0.14 -5.90
C GLY A 159 19.92 0.02 -7.38
N GLN A 160 19.13 -0.98 -7.76
CA GLN A 160 18.61 -1.11 -9.13
C GLN A 160 17.58 -0.03 -9.45
N LEU A 161 16.69 0.30 -8.52
CA LEU A 161 15.73 1.40 -8.67
C LEU A 161 16.45 2.74 -8.81
N ASP A 162 17.41 3.02 -7.94
CA ASP A 162 18.22 4.24 -7.98
C ASP A 162 18.94 4.38 -9.32
N HIS A 163 19.60 3.32 -9.79
CA HIS A 163 20.25 3.30 -11.11
C HIS A 163 19.26 3.57 -12.25
N CYS A 164 18.10 2.92 -12.24
CA CYS A 164 17.07 3.15 -13.25
C CYS A 164 16.56 4.58 -13.25
N LEU A 165 16.20 5.10 -12.07
CA LEU A 165 15.62 6.43 -11.92
C LEU A 165 16.65 7.57 -12.07
N SER A 166 17.95 7.28 -11.99
CA SER A 166 19.02 8.24 -12.35
C SER A 166 19.07 8.50 -13.87
N GLN A 167 18.59 7.57 -14.67
CA GLN A 167 18.61 7.66 -16.14
C GLN A 167 17.22 7.94 -16.75
N HIS A 168 16.15 7.63 -16.03
CA HIS A 168 14.77 7.75 -16.50
C HIS A 168 13.90 8.46 -15.48
N SER A 169 12.95 9.26 -15.94
CA SER A 169 12.00 9.94 -15.06
C SER A 169 11.01 8.98 -14.38
N PHE A 170 10.77 7.82 -14.97
CA PHE A 170 9.87 6.77 -14.48
C PHE A 170 10.44 5.38 -14.82
N LEU A 171 9.96 4.33 -14.17
CA LEU A 171 10.46 2.96 -14.33
C LEU A 171 10.41 2.45 -15.79
N PHE A 172 9.43 2.86 -16.56
CA PHE A 172 9.29 2.49 -17.97
C PHE A 172 9.53 3.67 -18.94
N GLY A 173 10.38 4.63 -18.56
CA GLY A 173 10.84 5.71 -19.44
C GLY A 173 10.29 7.08 -19.09
N SER A 174 9.53 7.71 -20.00
CA SER A 174 9.14 9.12 -19.89
C SER A 174 7.74 9.38 -19.31
N ARG A 175 6.99 8.32 -18.98
CA ARG A 175 5.62 8.39 -18.42
C ARG A 175 5.48 7.54 -17.17
N PRO A 176 4.65 7.98 -16.20
CA PRO A 176 4.24 7.12 -15.09
C PRO A 176 3.59 5.84 -15.59
N SER A 177 3.86 4.75 -14.90
CA SER A 177 3.29 3.43 -15.15
C SER A 177 3.26 2.64 -13.84
#